data_f89af49058eaf2b8c96113494c3f708a
#
_entry.id   f89af49058eaf2b8c96113494c3f708a
#
_cell.length_a   1.000
_cell.length_b   1.000
_cell.length_c   1.000
_cell.angle_alpha   90.00
_cell.angle_beta   90.00
_cell.angle_gamma   90.00
#
_symmetry.space_group_name_H-M   'P 1'
#
loop_
_entity.id
_entity.type
_entity.pdbx_description
1 polymer ?
#
loop_
_entity_poly.entity_id
_entity_poly.type
_entity_poly.pdbx_seq_one_letter_code
_entity_poly.pdbx_strand_id
1 'polypeptide(L)'
;MKKTNRRIALAVVLTLCITLLAGTITARASISDDIGVCWWQKNKAHEGAEAARALGCTDEYVLKWFGNKWTEANNRRKELEAQQKDHQGVWTITAYCNDGQSASGRPNIAGQTCACNCLPFGTVIEVDGMGRFTVTDCGASSGAWAWHNSAWADLYLGSESECNQFGVQKRNVWVVK
;
A
#
# COMPACT_ATOMS: atom_id res chain seq x y z
N MET A 1 11.67 16.25 47.24
CA MET A 1 11.25 16.47 45.86
C MET A 1 11.75 15.43 44.84
N LYS A 2 12.94 14.81 44.96
CA LYS A 2 13.48 13.87 43.94
C LYS A 2 12.72 12.53 43.77
N LYS A 3 12.07 12.01 44.85
CA LYS A 3 11.37 10.69 44.75
C LYS A 3 10.02 10.75 44.01
N THR A 4 9.30 11.86 44.15
CA THR A 4 7.96 12.03 43.54
C THR A 4 8.08 12.16 42.01
N ASN A 5 9.03 12.94 41.56
CA ASN A 5 9.26 13.12 40.10
C ASN A 5 9.68 11.83 39.39
N ARG A 6 10.46 10.96 40.06
CA ARG A 6 10.81 9.61 39.52
C ARG A 6 9.60 8.70 39.36
N ARG A 7 8.64 8.75 40.32
CA ARG A 7 7.43 7.92 40.24
C ARG A 7 6.48 8.41 39.16
N ILE A 8 6.36 9.73 38.95
CA ILE A 8 5.55 10.32 37.89
C ILE A 8 6.16 10.03 36.53
N ALA A 9 7.49 10.18 36.36
CA ALA A 9 8.18 9.84 35.14
C ALA A 9 8.03 8.35 34.79
N LEU A 10 8.14 7.47 35.78
CA LEU A 10 7.96 6.02 35.57
C LEU A 10 6.51 5.68 35.16
N ALA A 11 5.52 6.33 35.75
CA ALA A 11 4.12 6.14 35.40
C ALA A 11 3.80 6.60 33.96
N VAL A 12 4.33 7.76 33.56
CA VAL A 12 4.16 8.30 32.20
C VAL A 12 4.84 7.38 31.17
N VAL A 13 6.05 6.91 31.46
CA VAL A 13 6.79 5.96 30.61
C VAL A 13 6.02 4.64 30.50
N LEU A 14 5.50 4.10 31.60
CA LEU A 14 4.70 2.86 31.60
C LEU A 14 3.41 3.01 30.78
N THR A 15 2.70 4.12 30.94
CA THR A 15 1.46 4.39 30.19
C THR A 15 1.75 4.50 28.69
N LEU A 16 2.81 5.19 28.30
CA LEU A 16 3.23 5.31 26.89
C LEU A 16 3.74 3.98 26.32
N CYS A 17 4.43 3.15 27.12
CA CYS A 17 4.82 1.81 26.72
C CYS A 17 3.62 0.89 26.47
N ILE A 18 2.60 0.96 27.35
CA ILE A 18 1.37 0.17 27.19
C ILE A 18 0.61 0.58 25.93
N THR A 19 0.52 1.88 25.64
CA THR A 19 -0.14 2.36 24.40
C THR A 19 0.63 1.97 23.15
N LEU A 20 1.96 1.99 23.16
CA LEU A 20 2.78 1.53 22.05
C LEU A 20 2.68 0.02 21.78
N LEU A 21 2.46 -0.77 22.83
CA LEU A 21 2.24 -2.22 22.73
C LEU A 21 0.84 -2.60 22.27
N ALA A 22 -0.17 -1.79 22.62
CA ALA A 22 -1.57 -2.03 22.24
C ALA A 22 -1.85 -1.80 20.74
N GLY A 23 -0.93 -1.19 20.00
CA GLY A 23 -1.04 -0.98 18.55
C GLY A 23 -0.74 -2.22 17.69
N THR A 24 -0.52 -3.38 18.31
CA THR A 24 -0.30 -4.62 17.58
C THR A 24 -1.54 -5.49 17.63
N ILE A 25 -2.60 -5.17 16.95
CA ILE A 25 -3.67 -6.17 16.72
C ILE A 25 -4.60 -5.75 15.59
N THR A 26 -4.75 -6.66 14.75
CA THR A 26 -5.90 -7.38 14.21
C THR A 26 -6.08 -7.28 12.73
N ALA A 27 -6.21 -8.47 12.16
CA ALA A 27 -7.00 -8.85 11.01
C ALA A 27 -6.85 -7.94 9.78
N ARG A 28 -6.02 -8.34 8.81
CA ARG A 28 -5.99 -7.84 7.41
C ARG A 28 -6.30 -6.34 7.29
N ALA A 29 -5.59 -5.53 8.04
CA ALA A 29 -5.51 -4.10 7.78
C ALA A 29 -4.90 -3.91 6.39
N SER A 30 -5.40 -2.95 5.63
CA SER A 30 -4.76 -2.58 4.37
C SER A 30 -3.34 -2.07 4.66
N ILE A 31 -2.45 -2.12 3.68
CA ILE A 31 -1.11 -1.51 3.82
C ILE A 31 -1.23 -0.04 4.26
N SER A 32 -2.27 0.66 3.81
CA SER A 32 -2.58 2.04 4.22
C SER A 32 -2.85 2.15 5.72
N ASP A 33 -3.60 1.20 6.29
CA ASP A 33 -3.88 1.19 7.73
C ASP A 33 -2.60 0.90 8.53
N ASP A 34 -1.76 -0.03 8.05
CA ASP A 34 -0.48 -0.34 8.67
C ASP A 34 0.49 0.86 8.64
N ILE A 35 0.50 1.63 7.55
CA ILE A 35 1.24 2.89 7.47
C ILE A 35 0.73 3.89 8.50
N GLY A 36 -0.59 4.00 8.65
CA GLY A 36 -1.23 4.83 9.67
C GLY A 36 -0.79 4.44 11.08
N VAL A 37 -0.75 3.15 11.39
CA VAL A 37 -0.26 2.63 12.67
C VAL A 37 1.21 2.99 12.89
N CYS A 38 2.07 2.85 11.88
CA CYS A 38 3.47 3.23 11.98
C CYS A 38 3.66 4.74 12.23
N TRP A 39 2.87 5.58 11.59
CA TRP A 39 2.85 7.03 11.84
C TRP A 39 2.46 7.35 13.29
N TRP A 40 1.43 6.70 13.78
CA TRP A 40 0.98 6.87 15.16
C TRP A 40 2.07 6.42 16.16
N GLN A 41 2.64 5.23 15.98
CA GLN A 41 3.72 4.72 16.83
C GLN A 41 4.95 5.63 16.84
N LYS A 42 5.36 6.13 15.67
CA LYS A 42 6.47 7.07 15.54
C LYS A 42 6.20 8.36 16.33
N ASN A 43 5.01 8.93 16.20
CA ASN A 43 4.66 10.15 16.91
C ASN A 43 4.58 9.92 18.42
N LYS A 44 4.02 8.80 18.88
CA LYS A 44 3.97 8.45 20.32
C LYS A 44 5.36 8.22 20.91
N ALA A 45 6.28 7.64 20.17
CA ALA A 45 7.67 7.49 20.60
C ALA A 45 8.37 8.86 20.74
N HIS A 46 8.10 9.79 19.81
CA HIS A 46 8.62 11.16 19.91
C HIS A 46 8.05 11.92 21.09
N GLU A 47 6.72 11.94 21.25
CA GLU A 47 6.03 12.57 22.41
C GLU A 47 6.55 12.01 23.73
N GLY A 48 6.78 10.69 23.80
CA GLY A 48 7.32 10.04 25.00
C GLY A 48 8.73 10.49 25.35
N ALA A 49 9.59 10.64 24.35
CA ALA A 49 10.95 11.16 24.56
C ALA A 49 10.94 12.61 25.03
N GLU A 50 10.08 13.47 24.44
CA GLU A 50 9.93 14.87 24.86
C GLU A 50 9.37 14.98 26.28
N ALA A 51 8.33 14.22 26.60
CA ALA A 51 7.77 14.17 27.95
C ALA A 51 8.80 13.69 28.98
N ALA A 52 9.58 12.68 28.68
CA ALA A 52 10.64 12.19 29.55
C ALA A 52 11.70 13.28 29.81
N ARG A 53 12.14 14.01 28.79
CA ARG A 53 13.06 15.14 28.92
C ARG A 53 12.47 16.28 29.75
N ALA A 54 11.20 16.65 29.50
CA ALA A 54 10.50 17.71 30.25
C ALA A 54 10.37 17.39 31.73
N LEU A 55 10.27 16.10 32.08
CA LEU A 55 10.26 15.62 33.47
C LEU A 55 11.67 15.45 34.08
N GLY A 56 12.71 15.89 33.36
CA GLY A 56 14.10 15.81 33.83
C GLY A 56 14.68 14.40 33.82
N CYS A 57 14.18 13.52 32.95
CA CYS A 57 14.74 12.19 32.74
C CYS A 57 16.11 12.32 32.06
N THR A 58 17.16 11.92 32.77
CA THR A 58 18.54 11.85 32.24
C THR A 58 18.97 10.41 31.99
N ASP A 59 18.06 9.46 32.14
CA ASP A 59 18.33 8.05 31.92
C ASP A 59 18.51 7.78 30.44
N GLU A 60 19.74 7.54 30.04
CA GLU A 60 20.12 7.29 28.66
C GLU A 60 19.39 6.05 28.07
N TYR A 61 19.16 5.03 28.90
CA TYR A 61 18.45 3.83 28.46
C TYR A 61 17.01 4.14 28.06
N VAL A 62 16.30 4.95 28.84
CA VAL A 62 14.92 5.36 28.56
C VAL A 62 14.85 6.18 27.27
N LEU A 63 15.73 7.17 27.13
CA LEU A 63 15.75 8.02 25.93
C LEU A 63 16.13 7.23 24.68
N LYS A 64 17.08 6.32 24.81
CA LYS A 64 17.49 5.41 23.71
C LYS A 64 16.36 4.45 23.33
N TRP A 65 15.58 3.95 24.31
CA TRP A 65 14.44 3.09 24.03
C TRP A 65 13.40 3.81 23.15
N PHE A 66 13.02 5.06 23.48
CA PHE A 66 12.14 5.85 22.63
C PHE A 66 12.72 6.11 21.24
N GLY A 67 14.02 6.43 21.17
CA GLY A 67 14.73 6.61 19.91
C GLY A 67 14.70 5.35 19.03
N ASN A 68 14.91 4.19 19.61
CA ASN A 68 14.83 2.91 18.92
C ASN A 68 13.40 2.66 18.40
N LYS A 69 12.38 2.89 19.21
CA LYS A 69 10.97 2.72 18.80
C LYS A 69 10.57 3.67 17.68
N TRP A 70 11.04 4.91 17.73
CA TRP A 70 10.86 5.86 16.63
C TRP A 70 11.51 5.36 15.34
N THR A 71 12.76 4.88 15.42
CA THR A 71 13.51 4.38 14.26
C THR A 71 12.86 3.14 13.67
N GLU A 72 12.45 2.20 14.52
CA GLU A 72 11.77 0.95 14.14
C GLU A 72 10.45 1.26 13.38
N ALA A 73 9.61 2.10 13.96
CA ALA A 73 8.35 2.50 13.33
C ALA A 73 8.58 3.28 12.02
N ASN A 74 9.59 4.15 11.97
CA ASN A 74 9.91 4.92 10.77
C ASN A 74 10.46 4.04 9.64
N ASN A 75 11.29 3.05 9.95
CA ASN A 75 11.82 2.11 8.96
C ASN A 75 10.69 1.22 8.43
N ARG A 76 9.84 0.70 9.32
CA ARG A 76 8.68 -0.10 8.92
C ARG A 76 7.72 0.69 8.03
N ARG A 77 7.47 1.96 8.37
CA ARG A 77 6.68 2.86 7.53
C ARG A 77 7.27 2.98 6.12
N LYS A 78 8.58 3.24 6.01
CA LYS A 78 9.28 3.36 4.71
C LYS A 78 9.19 2.08 3.89
N GLU A 79 9.32 0.92 4.53
CA GLU A 79 9.15 -0.38 3.87
C GLU A 79 7.73 -0.57 3.33
N LEU A 80 6.73 -0.21 4.15
CA LEU A 80 5.32 -0.30 3.75
C LEU A 80 4.97 0.70 2.64
N GLU A 81 5.49 1.93 2.71
CA GLU A 81 5.33 2.92 1.64
C GLU A 81 6.00 2.47 0.33
N ALA A 82 7.15 1.80 0.43
CA ALA A 82 7.81 1.21 -0.73
C ALA A 82 7.03 0.01 -1.30
N GLN A 83 6.30 -0.71 -0.44
CA GLN A 83 5.38 -1.77 -0.83
C GLN A 83 4.00 -1.21 -1.22
N GLN A 84 3.65 -0.03 -0.73
CA GLN A 84 2.45 0.68 -1.15
C GLN A 84 2.69 1.05 -2.61
N LYS A 85 2.19 0.17 -3.44
CA LYS A 85 2.13 0.32 -4.87
C LYS A 85 1.53 1.67 -5.16
N ASP A 86 2.02 2.30 -6.17
CA ASP A 86 1.53 3.58 -6.61
C ASP A 86 0.04 3.44 -6.95
N HIS A 87 -0.82 3.92 -6.04
CA HIS A 87 -2.27 3.80 -6.16
C HIS A 87 -2.76 4.72 -7.27
N GLN A 88 -3.26 4.12 -8.33
CA GLN A 88 -3.72 4.83 -9.52
C GLN A 88 -5.19 5.27 -9.42
N GLY A 89 -5.84 4.99 -8.30
CA GLY A 89 -7.27 5.29 -8.10
C GLY A 89 -8.20 4.19 -8.61
N VAL A 90 -9.45 4.55 -8.82
CA VAL A 90 -10.50 3.64 -9.32
C VAL A 90 -10.52 3.67 -10.84
N TRP A 91 -10.26 2.52 -11.44
CA TRP A 91 -10.24 2.32 -12.88
C TRP A 91 -11.49 1.59 -13.37
N THR A 92 -11.80 1.78 -14.64
CA THR A 92 -12.73 0.91 -15.35
C THR A 92 -11.97 -0.34 -15.80
N ILE A 93 -12.48 -1.49 -15.41
CA ILE A 93 -11.89 -2.79 -15.77
C ILE A 93 -12.90 -3.53 -16.64
N THR A 94 -12.42 -3.98 -17.79
CA THR A 94 -13.15 -4.82 -18.73
C THR A 94 -12.34 -6.07 -19.02
N ALA A 95 -12.84 -6.94 -19.85
CA ALA A 95 -12.13 -8.16 -20.24
C ALA A 95 -12.25 -8.39 -21.75
N TYR A 96 -11.20 -8.95 -22.32
CA TYR A 96 -11.14 -9.33 -23.73
C TYR A 96 -10.53 -10.71 -23.91
N CYS A 97 -10.80 -11.32 -25.05
CA CYS A 97 -10.12 -12.50 -25.53
C CYS A 97 -9.84 -12.34 -27.04
N ASN A 98 -8.72 -12.85 -27.47
CA ASN A 98 -8.36 -12.95 -28.88
C ASN A 98 -7.36 -14.09 -29.06
N ASP A 99 -7.14 -14.52 -30.29
CA ASP A 99 -6.18 -15.57 -30.63
C ASP A 99 -4.82 -14.99 -31.10
N GLY A 100 -4.61 -13.68 -30.95
CA GLY A 100 -3.47 -12.97 -31.45
C GLY A 100 -2.37 -12.71 -30.42
N GLN A 101 -1.25 -12.22 -30.90
CA GLN A 101 -0.21 -11.64 -30.07
C GLN A 101 -0.65 -10.26 -29.57
N SER A 102 -0.17 -9.89 -28.40
CA SER A 102 -0.36 -8.54 -27.90
C SER A 102 0.45 -7.52 -28.71
N ALA A 103 0.12 -6.23 -28.57
CA ALA A 103 0.84 -5.14 -29.24
C ALA A 103 2.33 -5.07 -28.88
N SER A 104 2.73 -5.61 -27.73
CA SER A 104 4.14 -5.72 -27.33
C SER A 104 4.88 -6.88 -28.02
N GLY A 105 4.21 -7.69 -28.82
CA GLY A 105 4.77 -8.91 -29.43
C GLY A 105 4.89 -10.09 -28.46
N ARG A 106 4.41 -9.96 -27.24
CA ARG A 106 4.37 -11.05 -26.24
C ARG A 106 3.05 -11.81 -26.34
N PRO A 107 3.00 -13.10 -25.97
CA PRO A 107 1.75 -13.82 -25.92
C PRO A 107 0.81 -13.25 -24.85
N ASN A 108 -0.47 -13.20 -25.14
CA ASN A 108 -1.49 -12.97 -24.13
C ASN A 108 -1.65 -14.22 -23.26
N ILE A 109 -1.69 -14.04 -21.93
CA ILE A 109 -1.83 -15.13 -20.96
C ILE A 109 -3.05 -14.83 -20.11
N ALA A 110 -4.05 -15.71 -20.15
CA ALA A 110 -5.30 -15.54 -19.43
C ALA A 110 -5.07 -15.35 -17.92
N GLY A 111 -5.69 -14.33 -17.35
CA GLY A 111 -5.55 -13.99 -15.94
C GLY A 111 -4.20 -13.39 -15.52
N GLN A 112 -3.29 -13.11 -16.47
CA GLN A 112 -1.95 -12.59 -16.18
C GLN A 112 -1.56 -11.36 -17.01
N THR A 113 -2.20 -11.13 -18.15
CA THR A 113 -1.90 -10.01 -19.04
C THR A 113 -3.10 -9.10 -19.24
N CYS A 114 -2.84 -7.85 -19.56
CA CYS A 114 -3.87 -6.86 -19.84
C CYS A 114 -3.45 -5.86 -20.91
N ALA A 115 -4.44 -5.21 -21.51
CA ALA A 115 -4.29 -4.04 -22.35
C ALA A 115 -4.49 -2.76 -21.52
N CYS A 116 -3.63 -1.76 -21.75
CA CYS A 116 -3.71 -0.46 -21.11
C CYS A 116 -2.99 0.58 -21.95
N ASN A 117 -3.63 1.75 -22.17
CA ASN A 117 -3.03 2.84 -22.96
C ASN A 117 -2.28 3.86 -22.12
N CYS A 118 -2.46 3.85 -20.79
CA CYS A 118 -1.89 4.87 -19.89
C CYS A 118 -0.60 4.42 -19.18
N LEU A 119 -0.17 3.16 -19.36
CA LEU A 119 1.03 2.61 -18.74
C LEU A 119 1.92 1.94 -19.80
N PRO A 120 3.24 2.02 -19.65
CA PRO A 120 4.18 1.33 -20.55
C PRO A 120 4.04 -0.19 -20.53
N PHE A 121 4.35 -0.84 -21.64
CA PHE A 121 4.45 -2.30 -21.69
C PHE A 121 5.47 -2.83 -20.68
N GLY A 122 5.13 -3.93 -20.03
CA GLY A 122 5.91 -4.54 -18.96
C GLY A 122 5.56 -4.02 -17.57
N THR A 123 4.77 -2.94 -17.45
CA THR A 123 4.26 -2.50 -16.16
C THR A 123 3.36 -3.58 -15.57
N VAL A 124 3.55 -3.88 -14.28
CA VAL A 124 2.67 -4.78 -13.55
C VAL A 124 1.66 -3.95 -12.76
N ILE A 125 0.39 -4.21 -12.98
CA ILE A 125 -0.69 -3.64 -12.19
C ILE A 125 -1.30 -4.70 -11.28
N GLU A 126 -1.79 -4.28 -10.12
CA GLU A 126 -2.65 -5.10 -9.26
C GLU A 126 -4.05 -4.49 -9.26
N VAL A 127 -5.02 -5.32 -9.54
CA VAL A 127 -6.45 -4.97 -9.58
C VAL A 127 -7.11 -5.58 -8.36
N ASP A 128 -7.84 -4.75 -7.62
CA ASP A 128 -8.50 -5.12 -6.38
C ASP A 128 -9.40 -6.35 -6.54
N GLY A 129 -9.12 -7.40 -5.75
CA GLY A 129 -9.84 -8.66 -5.77
C GLY A 129 -9.58 -9.56 -6.98
N MET A 130 -8.69 -9.16 -7.92
CA MET A 130 -8.45 -9.92 -9.15
C MET A 130 -7.00 -10.40 -9.32
N GLY A 131 -6.04 -9.78 -8.60
CA GLY A 131 -4.63 -10.16 -8.68
C GLY A 131 -3.81 -9.23 -9.58
N ARG A 132 -2.70 -9.77 -10.09
CA ARG A 132 -1.70 -9.01 -10.84
C ARG A 132 -1.74 -9.30 -12.31
N PHE A 133 -1.61 -8.25 -13.12
CA PHE A 133 -1.61 -8.31 -14.57
C PHE A 133 -0.43 -7.52 -15.13
N THR A 134 0.22 -8.06 -16.16
CA THR A 134 1.28 -7.36 -16.88
C THR A 134 0.68 -6.66 -18.08
N VAL A 135 0.96 -5.38 -18.24
CA VAL A 135 0.59 -4.62 -19.43
C VAL A 135 1.42 -5.12 -20.62
N THR A 136 0.79 -5.81 -21.55
CA THR A 136 1.41 -6.33 -22.75
C THR A 136 0.74 -5.83 -24.02
N ASP A 137 -0.46 -5.29 -23.87
CA ASP A 137 -1.29 -4.89 -24.98
C ASP A 137 -1.81 -3.45 -24.81
N CYS A 138 -2.38 -2.91 -25.86
CA CYS A 138 -3.03 -1.61 -25.85
C CYS A 138 -4.48 -1.76 -26.35
N GLY A 139 -5.35 -0.90 -25.85
CA GLY A 139 -6.71 -0.79 -26.35
C GLY A 139 -6.77 -0.06 -27.69
N ALA A 140 -7.94 -0.02 -28.28
CA ALA A 140 -8.18 0.66 -29.54
C ALA A 140 -7.74 2.13 -29.47
N SER A 141 -6.97 2.56 -30.45
CA SER A 141 -6.43 3.92 -30.56
C SER A 141 -7.38 4.88 -31.30
N SER A 142 -8.43 4.36 -31.91
CA SER A 142 -9.38 5.16 -32.71
C SER A 142 -10.79 4.55 -32.71
N GLY A 143 -11.78 5.35 -33.05
CA GLY A 143 -13.17 4.92 -33.10
C GLY A 143 -13.92 5.03 -31.76
N ALA A 144 -15.11 4.44 -31.69
CA ALA A 144 -15.98 4.48 -30.50
C ALA A 144 -15.37 3.80 -29.26
N TRP A 145 -14.34 2.99 -29.45
CA TRP A 145 -13.62 2.23 -28.42
C TRP A 145 -12.22 2.79 -28.14
N ALA A 146 -11.94 3.99 -28.63
CA ALA A 146 -10.67 4.65 -28.36
C ALA A 146 -10.49 4.94 -26.88
N TRP A 147 -9.48 4.36 -26.27
CA TRP A 147 -9.14 4.60 -24.87
C TRP A 147 -8.03 5.65 -24.79
N HIS A 148 -8.43 6.89 -24.73
CA HIS A 148 -7.51 8.02 -24.65
C HIS A 148 -6.90 8.11 -23.26
N ASN A 149 -5.77 7.48 -23.01
CA ASN A 149 -5.01 7.61 -21.75
C ASN A 149 -5.88 7.67 -20.47
N SER A 150 -7.00 6.99 -20.50
CA SER A 150 -7.94 6.98 -19.39
C SER A 150 -7.56 5.90 -18.37
N ALA A 151 -8.04 6.04 -17.14
CA ALA A 151 -7.94 5.05 -16.08
C ALA A 151 -8.75 3.79 -16.42
N TRP A 152 -8.26 3.00 -17.36
CA TRP A 152 -8.90 1.82 -17.92
C TRP A 152 -7.88 0.71 -18.20
N ALA A 153 -8.22 -0.51 -17.81
CA ALA A 153 -7.50 -1.71 -18.18
C ALA A 153 -8.46 -2.79 -18.66
N ASP A 154 -8.04 -3.53 -19.68
CA ASP A 154 -8.77 -4.64 -20.27
C ASP A 154 -8.01 -5.93 -19.98
N LEU A 155 -8.59 -6.81 -19.17
CA LEU A 155 -7.93 -8.01 -18.71
C LEU A 155 -8.08 -9.11 -19.78
N TYR A 156 -6.98 -9.78 -20.11
CA TYR A 156 -7.05 -10.92 -21.02
C TYR A 156 -7.59 -12.15 -20.29
N LEU A 157 -8.73 -12.65 -20.74
CA LEU A 157 -9.36 -13.88 -20.26
C LEU A 157 -9.32 -14.96 -21.33
N GLY A 158 -9.56 -16.21 -20.90
CA GLY A 158 -9.36 -17.37 -21.80
C GLY A 158 -10.47 -17.56 -22.82
N SER A 159 -11.66 -16.97 -22.64
CA SER A 159 -12.80 -17.21 -23.50
C SER A 159 -13.77 -16.04 -23.57
N GLU A 160 -14.52 -15.97 -24.65
CA GLU A 160 -15.58 -14.98 -24.85
C GLU A 160 -16.68 -15.10 -23.78
N SER A 161 -17.00 -16.31 -23.35
CA SER A 161 -17.96 -16.54 -22.28
C SER A 161 -17.51 -15.90 -20.95
N GLU A 162 -16.23 -16.03 -20.58
CA GLU A 162 -15.68 -15.39 -19.39
C GLU A 162 -15.69 -13.87 -19.52
N CYS A 163 -15.35 -13.33 -20.69
CA CYS A 163 -15.39 -11.90 -20.95
C CYS A 163 -16.81 -11.33 -20.82
N ASN A 164 -17.80 -12.03 -21.37
CA ASN A 164 -19.21 -11.62 -21.30
C ASN A 164 -19.75 -11.66 -19.87
N GLN A 165 -19.34 -12.65 -19.07
CA GLN A 165 -19.70 -12.76 -17.64
C GLN A 165 -19.00 -11.69 -16.80
N PHE A 166 -17.78 -11.31 -17.17
CA PHE A 166 -17.00 -10.32 -16.45
C PHE A 166 -17.62 -8.93 -16.52
N GLY A 167 -18.06 -8.52 -17.71
CA GLY A 167 -18.67 -7.23 -17.97
C GLY A 167 -17.76 -6.04 -17.72
N VAL A 168 -18.31 -4.95 -17.17
CA VAL A 168 -17.60 -3.72 -16.82
C VAL A 168 -17.62 -3.52 -15.33
N GLN A 169 -16.44 -3.33 -14.74
CA GLN A 169 -16.30 -3.18 -13.29
C GLN A 169 -15.52 -1.90 -12.95
N LYS A 170 -15.69 -1.40 -11.74
CA LYS A 170 -14.88 -0.34 -11.15
C LYS A 170 -14.06 -0.92 -10.02
N ARG A 171 -12.72 -0.82 -10.12
CA ARG A 171 -11.79 -1.40 -9.15
C ARG A 171 -10.64 -0.45 -8.85
N ASN A 172 -10.13 -0.52 -7.64
CA ASN A 172 -8.86 0.12 -7.33
C ASN A 172 -7.72 -0.59 -8.09
N VAL A 173 -6.79 0.20 -8.58
CA VAL A 173 -5.61 -0.28 -9.30
C VAL A 173 -4.35 0.32 -8.69
N TRP A 174 -3.33 -0.51 -8.57
CA TRP A 174 -1.99 -0.12 -8.12
C TRP A 174 -0.96 -0.54 -9.17
N VAL A 175 0.05 0.31 -9.37
CA VAL A 175 1.27 -0.09 -10.10
C VAL A 175 2.21 -0.78 -9.11
N VAL A 176 2.66 -1.97 -9.46
CA VAL A 176 3.63 -2.76 -8.68
C VAL A 176 5.03 -2.36 -9.14
N LYS A 177 5.84 -1.89 -8.20
CA LYS A 177 7.26 -1.55 -8.45
C LYS A 177 8.15 -2.75 -8.25
#